data_6c636d21eac355f4b5ec52d6c60b8175
#
_entry.id   6c636d21eac355f4b5ec52d6c60b8175
#
_cell.length_a   1.000
_cell.length_b   1.000
_cell.length_c   1.000
_cell.angle_alpha   90.00
_cell.angle_beta   90.00
_cell.angle_gamma   90.00
#
_symmetry.space_group_name_H-M   'P 1'
#
loop_
_entity.id
_entity.type
_entity.pdbx_description
1 polymer ?
#
loop_
_entity_poly.entity_id
_entity_poly.type
_entity_poly.pdbx_seq_one_letter_code
_entity_poly.pdbx_strand_id
1 'polypeptide(L)'
;IVVAALFTISASWSALATGYTEFIIARIIGGVGIGGAILIAPIYIAEIAPPKLRGSLVSFNQLNIVIGISVAYFSNYFLVNMEGESWRWMLGVEAIPALIYFLALWTVPRSPRWLILKLNKVEHAKKIMTKIGGEDYAEITIAEIQRGIDKKEENAKLSDIFKSKYATIMIIALGIAFFQQITGINAVFYYAPTIFEQAGGSTDSSFLQAIVVGLTNLVFTLVAIWLIDKLGRKPLLLIGTSFMTVALLMATFAFNSATYNFNAATLEKVNDTEIRTALTSLEGKTFTSQSELFNVVQTKLDEEKFLNFKRNEITNFIQINATLVLIAILLYVASFAISLG
;
A
#
# COMPACT_ATOMS: atom_id res chain seq x y z
N ILE A 1 5.93 16.70 13.35
CA ILE A 1 6.07 16.13 14.69
C ILE A 1 4.76 15.46 15.13
N VAL A 2 3.61 16.16 15.15
CA VAL A 2 2.32 15.55 15.58
C VAL A 2 2.01 14.26 14.80
N VAL A 3 2.12 14.29 13.48
CA VAL A 3 1.92 13.12 12.61
C VAL A 3 2.82 11.95 13.00
N ALA A 4 4.11 12.20 13.23
CA ALA A 4 5.04 11.15 13.65
C ALA A 4 4.74 10.59 15.04
N ALA A 5 4.28 11.45 15.97
CA ALA A 5 3.81 11.00 17.28
C ALA A 5 2.59 10.08 17.14
N LEU A 6 1.62 10.41 16.27
CA LEU A 6 0.46 9.57 15.99
C LEU A 6 0.87 8.20 15.43
N PHE A 7 1.89 8.15 14.55
CA PHE A 7 2.44 6.89 14.06
C PHE A 7 3.03 6.03 15.17
N THR A 8 3.90 6.63 16.00
CA THR A 8 4.56 5.91 17.08
C THR A 8 3.54 5.36 18.09
N ILE A 9 2.54 6.18 18.45
CA ILE A 9 1.45 5.77 19.34
C ILE A 9 0.64 4.63 18.70
N SER A 10 0.24 4.78 17.46
CA SER A 10 -0.56 3.78 16.75
C SER A 10 0.16 2.43 16.64
N ALA A 11 1.43 2.42 16.21
CA ALA A 11 2.22 1.21 16.07
C ALA A 11 2.39 0.49 17.42
N SER A 12 2.77 1.22 18.46
CA SER A 12 2.95 0.66 19.80
C SER A 12 1.64 0.15 20.38
N TRP A 13 0.57 0.93 20.27
CA TRP A 13 -0.74 0.55 20.80
C TRP A 13 -1.35 -0.63 20.03
N SER A 14 -1.22 -0.69 18.70
CA SER A 14 -1.68 -1.82 17.90
C SER A 14 -1.03 -3.14 18.33
N ALA A 15 0.27 -3.13 18.62
CA ALA A 15 1.00 -4.31 19.07
C ALA A 15 0.58 -4.76 20.49
N LEU A 16 0.23 -3.82 21.35
CA LEU A 16 -0.12 -4.07 22.76
C LEU A 16 -1.63 -4.23 23.00
N ALA A 17 -2.46 -4.04 21.98
CA ALA A 17 -3.91 -4.09 22.10
C ALA A 17 -4.39 -5.44 22.66
N THR A 18 -5.23 -5.41 23.69
CA THR A 18 -5.78 -6.60 24.35
C THR A 18 -7.12 -7.02 23.78
N GLY A 19 -7.79 -6.13 23.04
CA GLY A 19 -9.10 -6.37 22.46
C GLY A 19 -9.27 -5.73 21.07
N TYR A 20 -10.27 -6.22 20.35
CA TYR A 20 -10.59 -5.77 18.99
C TYR A 20 -10.87 -4.27 18.89
N THR A 21 -11.60 -3.71 19.86
CA THR A 21 -11.94 -2.27 19.90
C THR A 21 -10.70 -1.39 20.06
N GLU A 22 -9.80 -1.76 20.97
CA GLU A 22 -8.53 -1.04 21.17
C GLU A 22 -7.68 -1.07 19.90
N PHE A 23 -7.59 -2.22 19.27
CA PHE A 23 -6.88 -2.37 18.01
C PHE A 23 -7.42 -1.44 16.91
N ILE A 24 -8.76 -1.39 16.74
CA ILE A 24 -9.38 -0.48 15.77
C ILE A 24 -9.07 0.98 16.07
N ILE A 25 -9.18 1.41 17.35
CA ILE A 25 -8.89 2.79 17.74
C ILE A 25 -7.43 3.13 17.43
N ALA A 26 -6.49 2.25 17.77
CA ALA A 26 -5.08 2.43 17.46
C ALA A 26 -4.84 2.58 15.91
N ARG A 27 -5.50 1.77 15.10
CA ARG A 27 -5.39 1.84 13.63
C ARG A 27 -6.03 3.11 13.05
N ILE A 28 -7.12 3.60 13.62
CA ILE A 28 -7.73 4.89 13.24
C ILE A 28 -6.75 6.04 13.48
N ILE A 29 -6.09 6.05 14.64
CA ILE A 29 -5.06 7.05 14.96
C ILE A 29 -3.91 7.01 13.96
N GLY A 30 -3.45 5.80 13.60
CA GLY A 30 -2.46 5.61 12.56
C GLY A 30 -2.91 6.13 11.21
N GLY A 31 -4.16 5.87 10.82
CA GLY A 31 -4.75 6.37 9.59
C GLY A 31 -4.76 7.89 9.49
N VAL A 32 -5.10 8.58 10.58
CA VAL A 32 -5.00 10.06 10.66
C VAL A 32 -3.53 10.51 10.47
N GLY A 33 -2.58 9.81 11.11
CA GLY A 33 -1.16 10.04 10.92
C GLY A 33 -0.71 9.87 9.46
N ILE A 34 -1.10 8.76 8.82
CA ILE A 34 -0.79 8.48 7.39
C ILE A 34 -1.34 9.58 6.49
N GLY A 35 -2.61 9.94 6.64
CA GLY A 35 -3.24 10.99 5.86
C GLY A 35 -2.51 12.33 5.95
N GLY A 36 -2.08 12.71 7.18
CA GLY A 36 -1.27 13.90 7.40
C GLY A 36 0.10 13.82 6.74
N ALA A 37 0.79 12.66 6.83
CA ALA A 37 2.12 12.48 6.24
C ALA A 37 2.09 12.57 4.72
N ILE A 38 1.15 11.90 4.06
CA ILE A 38 1.00 11.89 2.60
C ILE A 38 0.79 13.30 2.05
N LEU A 39 0.09 14.18 2.79
CA LEU A 39 -0.10 15.57 2.39
C LEU A 39 1.11 16.45 2.68
N ILE A 40 1.65 16.37 3.89
CA ILE A 40 2.65 17.32 4.37
C ILE A 40 4.02 17.07 3.75
N ALA A 41 4.43 15.79 3.57
CA ALA A 41 5.77 15.48 3.11
C ALA A 41 6.06 16.00 1.68
N PRO A 42 5.22 15.78 0.66
CA PRO A 42 5.46 16.35 -0.67
C PRO A 42 5.44 17.88 -0.69
N ILE A 43 4.54 18.50 0.08
CA ILE A 43 4.46 19.96 0.18
C ILE A 43 5.75 20.51 0.77
N TYR A 44 6.22 19.94 1.87
CA TYR A 44 7.46 20.36 2.54
C TYR A 44 8.67 20.20 1.61
N ILE A 45 8.78 19.06 0.92
CA ILE A 45 9.84 18.82 -0.07
C ILE A 45 9.76 19.87 -1.19
N ALA A 46 8.57 20.14 -1.73
CA ALA A 46 8.40 21.11 -2.81
C ALA A 46 8.74 22.56 -2.38
N GLU A 47 8.56 22.92 -1.10
CA GLU A 47 8.89 24.23 -0.56
C GLU A 47 10.39 24.43 -0.28
N ILE A 48 11.11 23.35 0.02
CA ILE A 48 12.55 23.40 0.30
C ILE A 48 13.39 23.13 -0.95
N ALA A 49 12.91 22.31 -1.86
CA ALA A 49 13.68 21.84 -3.00
C ALA A 49 13.99 22.95 -4.01
N PRO A 50 15.24 23.05 -4.47
CA PRO A 50 15.58 23.90 -5.60
C PRO A 50 14.74 23.57 -6.83
N PRO A 51 14.34 24.55 -7.67
CA PRO A 51 13.43 24.33 -8.81
C PRO A 51 13.87 23.22 -9.75
N LYS A 52 15.18 23.10 -10.00
CA LYS A 52 15.76 22.06 -10.88
C LYS A 52 15.61 20.63 -10.34
N LEU A 53 15.58 20.45 -9.02
CA LEU A 53 15.55 19.15 -8.35
C LEU A 53 14.20 18.82 -7.75
N ARG A 54 13.24 19.76 -7.78
CA ARG A 54 11.94 19.63 -7.11
C ARG A 54 11.17 18.38 -7.56
N GLY A 55 11.09 18.14 -8.88
CA GLY A 55 10.41 16.96 -9.43
C GLY A 55 11.03 15.65 -8.94
N SER A 56 12.34 15.54 -9.04
CA SER A 56 13.09 14.37 -8.60
C SER A 56 12.92 14.13 -7.10
N LEU A 57 13.07 15.17 -6.27
CA LEU A 57 12.94 15.04 -4.81
C LEU A 57 11.52 14.65 -4.36
N VAL A 58 10.49 15.11 -5.06
CA VAL A 58 9.11 14.65 -4.81
C VAL A 58 8.94 13.18 -5.18
N SER A 59 9.57 12.70 -6.26
CA SER A 59 9.56 11.29 -6.63
C SER A 59 10.25 10.39 -5.59
N PHE A 60 11.25 10.89 -4.86
CA PHE A 60 11.84 10.16 -3.73
C PHE A 60 10.85 9.87 -2.60
N ASN A 61 9.81 10.70 -2.43
CA ASN A 61 8.76 10.39 -1.47
C ASN A 61 8.04 9.08 -1.82
N GLN A 62 7.71 8.87 -3.10
CA GLN A 62 7.13 7.62 -3.57
C GLN A 62 8.09 6.43 -3.39
N LEU A 63 9.35 6.61 -3.71
CA LEU A 63 10.37 5.58 -3.51
C LEU A 63 10.46 5.14 -2.05
N ASN A 64 10.42 6.07 -1.09
CA ASN A 64 10.42 5.75 0.34
C ASN A 64 9.21 4.93 0.76
N ILE A 65 8.01 5.21 0.21
CA ILE A 65 6.81 4.41 0.46
C ILE A 65 7.02 2.96 0.00
N VAL A 66 7.54 2.79 -1.21
CA VAL A 66 7.77 1.46 -1.80
C VAL A 66 8.86 0.67 -1.07
N ILE A 67 9.93 1.35 -0.64
CA ILE A 67 10.95 0.75 0.24
C ILE A 67 10.30 0.29 1.55
N GLY A 68 9.44 1.12 2.15
CA GLY A 68 8.71 0.78 3.38
C GLY A 68 7.84 -0.47 3.21
N ILE A 69 7.11 -0.60 2.11
CA ILE A 69 6.31 -1.80 1.79
C ILE A 69 7.22 -3.03 1.68
N SER A 70 8.34 -2.92 0.98
CA SER A 70 9.29 -4.02 0.83
C SER A 70 9.87 -4.45 2.18
N VAL A 71 10.31 -3.50 3.01
CA VAL A 71 10.83 -3.76 4.35
C VAL A 71 9.77 -4.43 5.24
N ALA A 72 8.49 -4.00 5.14
CA ALA A 72 7.39 -4.61 5.88
C ALA A 72 7.17 -6.08 5.50
N TYR A 73 7.23 -6.42 4.20
CA TYR A 73 7.14 -7.83 3.78
C TYR A 73 8.31 -8.66 4.28
N PHE A 74 9.54 -8.14 4.20
CA PHE A 74 10.71 -8.83 4.76
C PHE A 74 10.58 -9.05 6.26
N SER A 75 10.22 -8.02 7.02
CA SER A 75 10.07 -8.13 8.48
C SER A 75 8.98 -9.14 8.84
N ASN A 76 7.84 -9.11 8.16
CA ASN A 76 6.75 -10.04 8.41
C ASN A 76 7.14 -11.51 8.11
N TYR A 77 7.89 -11.75 7.04
CA TYR A 77 8.40 -13.10 6.73
C TYR A 77 9.26 -13.67 7.86
N PHE A 78 10.13 -12.87 8.47
CA PHE A 78 10.94 -13.32 9.59
C PHE A 78 10.16 -13.46 10.90
N LEU A 79 9.08 -12.71 11.06
CA LEU A 79 8.30 -12.67 12.30
C LEU A 79 7.10 -13.64 12.30
N VAL A 80 6.68 -14.17 11.14
CA VAL A 80 5.48 -15.01 11.03
C VAL A 80 5.55 -16.28 11.87
N ASN A 81 6.75 -16.88 11.99
CA ASN A 81 6.97 -18.12 12.73
C ASN A 81 7.46 -17.89 14.17
N MET A 82 7.40 -16.67 14.69
CA MET A 82 7.74 -16.42 16.08
C MET A 82 6.73 -17.07 17.03
N GLU A 83 7.24 -17.64 18.11
CA GLU A 83 6.41 -18.26 19.15
C GLU A 83 5.44 -17.24 19.79
N GLY A 84 4.23 -17.69 20.10
CA GLY A 84 3.17 -16.87 20.67
C GLY A 84 2.35 -16.11 19.62
N GLU A 85 1.96 -14.88 19.93
CA GLU A 85 1.13 -14.04 19.06
C GLU A 85 2.00 -13.29 18.03
N SER A 86 2.49 -13.99 16.99
CA SER A 86 3.41 -13.45 15.95
C SER A 86 2.89 -12.15 15.31
N TRP A 87 1.58 -11.99 15.14
CA TRP A 87 0.97 -10.78 14.59
C TRP A 87 1.28 -9.51 15.40
N ARG A 88 1.49 -9.65 16.73
CA ARG A 88 1.88 -8.50 17.57
C ARG A 88 3.28 -8.01 17.24
N TRP A 89 4.20 -8.93 16.98
CA TRP A 89 5.56 -8.60 16.58
C TRP A 89 5.59 -7.97 15.18
N MET A 90 4.77 -8.48 14.25
CA MET A 90 4.63 -7.94 12.89
C MET A 90 4.14 -6.49 12.91
N LEU A 91 3.18 -6.16 13.78
CA LEU A 91 2.70 -4.80 13.94
C LEU A 91 3.64 -3.94 14.79
N GLY A 92 4.26 -4.53 15.81
CA GLY A 92 5.13 -3.82 16.74
C GLY A 92 6.44 -3.37 16.13
N VAL A 93 6.99 -4.10 15.16
CA VAL A 93 8.23 -3.72 14.48
C VAL A 93 8.12 -2.36 13.79
N GLU A 94 6.92 -1.94 13.38
CA GLU A 94 6.62 -0.64 12.79
C GLU A 94 6.93 0.52 13.77
N ALA A 95 6.89 0.28 15.07
CA ALA A 95 7.20 1.30 16.08
C ALA A 95 8.66 1.78 16.03
N ILE A 96 9.59 0.93 15.58
CA ILE A 96 11.02 1.29 15.49
C ILE A 96 11.25 2.41 14.46
N PRO A 97 10.89 2.24 13.17
CA PRO A 97 11.05 3.32 12.20
C PRO A 97 10.17 4.53 12.53
N ALA A 98 8.99 4.34 13.13
CA ALA A 98 8.14 5.44 13.56
C ALA A 98 8.81 6.31 14.64
N LEU A 99 9.45 5.70 15.62
CA LEU A 99 10.21 6.40 16.67
C LEU A 99 11.44 7.13 16.08
N ILE A 100 12.19 6.47 15.20
CA ILE A 100 13.34 7.09 14.52
C ILE A 100 12.87 8.31 13.72
N TYR A 101 11.77 8.19 12.99
CA TYR A 101 11.17 9.29 12.24
C TYR A 101 10.73 10.43 13.15
N PHE A 102 10.07 10.11 14.27
CA PHE A 102 9.66 11.11 15.27
C PHE A 102 10.86 11.90 15.81
N LEU A 103 11.94 11.21 16.20
CA LEU A 103 13.15 11.85 16.71
C LEU A 103 13.87 12.65 15.62
N ALA A 104 13.98 12.13 14.40
CA ALA A 104 14.62 12.83 13.29
C ALA A 104 13.92 14.14 12.92
N LEU A 105 12.59 14.22 13.05
CA LEU A 105 11.85 15.45 12.76
C LEU A 105 12.18 16.64 13.67
N TRP A 106 12.82 16.42 14.82
CA TRP A 106 13.30 17.51 15.67
C TRP A 106 14.53 18.22 15.06
N THR A 107 15.26 17.54 14.17
CA THR A 107 16.43 18.12 13.48
C THR A 107 16.07 18.83 12.18
N VAL A 108 14.86 18.59 11.66
CA VAL A 108 14.40 19.13 10.38
C VAL A 108 14.01 20.62 10.54
N PRO A 109 14.56 21.55 9.74
CA PRO A 109 14.22 22.96 9.82
C PRO A 109 12.78 23.21 9.38
N ARG A 110 12.21 24.32 9.84
CA ARG A 110 10.89 24.77 9.37
C ARG A 110 10.97 25.21 7.91
N SER A 111 9.83 25.08 7.18
CA SER A 111 9.75 25.59 5.80
C SER A 111 10.15 27.07 5.72
N PRO A 112 11.09 27.42 4.83
CA PRO A 112 11.50 28.82 4.63
C PRO A 112 10.32 29.71 4.23
N ARG A 113 9.43 29.19 3.36
CA ARG A 113 8.21 29.91 2.95
C ARG A 113 7.31 30.24 4.14
N TRP A 114 7.08 29.27 5.02
CA TRP A 114 6.30 29.47 6.24
C TRP A 114 6.97 30.47 7.21
N LEU A 115 8.31 30.42 7.34
CA LEU A 115 9.06 31.35 8.18
C LEU A 115 8.88 32.79 7.72
N ILE A 116 8.87 33.04 6.40
CA ILE A 116 8.67 34.38 5.83
C ILE A 116 7.22 34.82 5.96
N LEU A 117 6.25 33.98 5.48
CA LEU A 117 4.85 34.36 5.36
C LEU A 117 4.12 34.46 6.70
N LYS A 118 4.46 33.62 7.67
CA LYS A 118 3.72 33.53 8.94
C LYS A 118 4.47 34.09 10.14
N LEU A 119 5.78 33.97 10.15
CA LEU A 119 6.60 34.43 11.28
C LEU A 119 7.43 35.68 11.00
N ASN A 120 7.45 36.15 9.77
CA ASN A 120 8.28 37.29 9.31
C ASN A 120 9.78 37.17 9.65
N LYS A 121 10.29 35.90 9.69
CA LYS A 121 11.68 35.58 10.04
C LYS A 121 12.54 35.41 8.77
N VAL A 122 12.72 36.49 8.00
CA VAL A 122 13.40 36.44 6.70
C VAL A 122 14.85 35.97 6.84
N GLU A 123 15.60 36.47 7.83
CA GLU A 123 17.00 36.10 8.07
C GLU A 123 17.18 34.61 8.38
N HIS A 124 16.23 34.01 9.15
CA HIS A 124 16.31 32.60 9.44
C HIS A 124 15.99 31.76 8.19
N ALA A 125 15.04 32.19 7.40
CA ALA A 125 14.73 31.56 6.12
C ALA A 125 15.92 31.65 5.15
N LYS A 126 16.61 32.82 5.08
CA LYS A 126 17.82 33.05 4.26
C LYS A 126 18.89 32.03 4.64
N LYS A 127 19.21 31.87 5.93
CA LYS A 127 20.21 30.89 6.39
C LYS A 127 19.90 29.45 5.96
N ILE A 128 18.62 29.03 6.00
CA ILE A 128 18.21 27.69 5.56
C ILE A 128 18.39 27.55 4.05
N MET A 129 17.90 28.53 3.27
CA MET A 129 17.99 28.49 1.81
C MET A 129 19.43 28.56 1.30
N THR A 130 20.31 29.34 1.94
CA THR A 130 21.73 29.40 1.62
C THR A 130 22.41 28.03 1.82
N LYS A 131 22.04 27.29 2.88
CA LYS A 131 22.56 25.92 3.08
C LYS A 131 22.12 24.93 2.02
N ILE A 132 20.95 25.16 1.39
CA ILE A 132 20.34 24.24 0.43
C ILE A 132 20.83 24.50 -1.00
N GLY A 133 20.85 25.75 -1.42
CA GLY A 133 21.09 26.11 -2.82
C GLY A 133 22.10 27.24 -3.05
N GLY A 134 22.75 27.71 -1.98
CA GLY A 134 23.68 28.84 -2.05
C GLY A 134 23.01 30.22 -1.88
N GLU A 135 23.82 31.24 -1.88
CA GLU A 135 23.38 32.60 -1.56
C GLU A 135 22.47 33.20 -2.63
N ASP A 136 22.83 33.00 -3.90
CA ASP A 136 22.05 33.46 -5.06
C ASP A 136 20.64 32.82 -5.07
N TYR A 137 20.56 31.53 -4.78
CA TYR A 137 19.29 30.83 -4.67
C TYR A 137 18.40 31.39 -3.55
N ALA A 138 19.01 31.68 -2.40
CA ALA A 138 18.29 32.23 -1.25
C ALA A 138 17.74 33.64 -1.57
N GLU A 139 18.49 34.50 -2.19
CA GLU A 139 18.06 35.88 -2.56
C GLU A 139 16.95 35.87 -3.60
N ILE A 140 17.08 35.07 -4.66
CA ILE A 140 16.07 34.95 -5.71
C ILE A 140 14.76 34.44 -5.12
N THR A 141 14.83 33.36 -4.32
CA THR A 141 13.63 32.71 -3.76
C THR A 141 12.94 33.62 -2.73
N ILE A 142 13.68 34.35 -1.90
CA ILE A 142 13.10 35.30 -0.95
C ILE A 142 12.38 36.43 -1.71
N ALA A 143 13.02 36.98 -2.74
CA ALA A 143 12.43 38.04 -3.57
C ALA A 143 11.11 37.52 -4.26
N GLU A 144 11.10 36.29 -4.74
CA GLU A 144 9.88 35.69 -5.31
C GLU A 144 8.74 35.53 -4.29
N ILE A 145 9.07 35.07 -3.08
CA ILE A 145 8.09 34.93 -1.99
C ILE A 145 7.53 36.30 -1.59
N GLN A 146 8.40 37.33 -1.46
CA GLN A 146 7.97 38.67 -1.10
C GLN A 146 7.13 39.33 -2.19
N ARG A 147 7.49 39.18 -3.47
CA ARG A 147 6.66 39.64 -4.60
C ARG A 147 5.27 38.98 -4.62
N GLY A 148 5.16 37.74 -4.18
CA GLY A 148 3.90 37.05 -4.01
C GLY A 148 3.02 37.64 -2.89
N ILE A 149 3.65 38.21 -1.85
CA ILE A 149 2.95 38.93 -0.77
C ILE A 149 2.42 40.29 -1.26
N ASP A 150 3.25 41.03 -2.00
CA ASP A 150 2.90 42.39 -2.51
C ASP A 150 1.78 42.34 -3.56
N LYS A 151 1.74 41.29 -4.36
CA LYS A 151 0.54 40.97 -5.14
C LYS A 151 -0.50 40.44 -4.16
N LYS A 152 -1.27 41.34 -3.52
CA LYS A 152 -2.45 41.00 -2.71
C LYS A 152 -3.28 39.95 -3.46
N GLU A 153 -2.90 38.69 -3.32
CA GLU A 153 -3.82 37.62 -3.61
C GLU A 153 -4.92 37.77 -2.55
N GLU A 154 -6.07 38.28 -2.98
CA GLU A 154 -7.31 38.17 -2.24
C GLU A 154 -7.33 36.78 -1.63
N ASN A 155 -7.57 36.70 -0.31
CA ASN A 155 -7.58 35.45 0.43
C ASN A 155 -8.32 34.39 -0.38
N ALA A 156 -7.58 33.54 -1.09
CA ALA A 156 -8.17 32.51 -1.93
C ALA A 156 -9.05 31.62 -1.05
N LYS A 157 -10.33 31.63 -1.33
CA LYS A 157 -11.31 30.83 -0.60
C LYS A 157 -11.30 29.41 -1.18
N LEU A 158 -11.55 28.42 -0.33
CA LEU A 158 -11.68 27.03 -0.78
C LEU A 158 -12.70 26.89 -1.93
N SER A 159 -13.73 27.75 -1.94
CA SER A 159 -14.73 27.84 -3.01
C SER A 159 -14.15 28.27 -4.37
N ASP A 160 -12.99 28.92 -4.40
CA ASP A 160 -12.38 29.38 -5.66
C ASP A 160 -11.86 28.22 -6.50
N ILE A 161 -11.56 27.09 -5.87
CA ILE A 161 -11.18 25.84 -6.55
C ILE A 161 -12.30 25.32 -7.44
N PHE A 162 -13.56 25.56 -7.07
CA PHE A 162 -14.74 25.12 -7.81
C PHE A 162 -15.16 26.11 -8.92
N LYS A 163 -14.39 27.19 -9.14
CA LYS A 163 -14.67 28.11 -10.27
C LYS A 163 -14.43 27.40 -11.60
N SER A 164 -15.23 27.74 -12.60
CA SER A 164 -15.19 27.17 -13.97
C SER A 164 -13.78 27.13 -14.57
N LYS A 165 -12.93 28.09 -14.25
CA LYS A 165 -11.53 28.16 -14.70
C LYS A 165 -10.71 26.92 -14.30
N TYR A 166 -11.00 26.30 -13.17
CA TYR A 166 -10.25 25.13 -12.64
C TYR A 166 -11.02 23.82 -12.82
N ALA A 167 -12.26 23.85 -13.30
CA ALA A 167 -13.15 22.69 -13.36
C ALA A 167 -12.52 21.50 -14.12
N THR A 168 -11.92 21.74 -15.28
CA THR A 168 -11.28 20.67 -16.07
C THR A 168 -10.13 20.00 -15.31
N ILE A 169 -9.26 20.79 -14.66
CA ILE A 169 -8.14 20.26 -13.89
C ILE A 169 -8.65 19.46 -12.68
N MET A 170 -9.69 19.97 -12.02
CA MET A 170 -10.33 19.31 -10.89
C MET A 170 -10.96 17.97 -11.28
N ILE A 171 -11.69 17.93 -12.40
CA ILE A 171 -12.30 16.70 -12.90
C ILE A 171 -11.24 15.67 -13.23
N ILE A 172 -10.16 16.05 -13.90
CA ILE A 172 -9.05 15.15 -14.24
C ILE A 172 -8.38 14.64 -12.96
N ALA A 173 -8.03 15.52 -12.02
CA ALA A 173 -7.36 15.17 -10.78
C ALA A 173 -8.20 14.22 -9.91
N LEU A 174 -9.49 14.56 -9.71
CA LEU A 174 -10.42 13.71 -8.96
C LEU A 174 -10.68 12.39 -9.67
N GLY A 175 -10.81 12.41 -11.00
CA GLY A 175 -10.97 11.19 -11.79
C GLY A 175 -9.78 10.24 -11.65
N ILE A 176 -8.57 10.74 -11.80
CA ILE A 176 -7.35 9.92 -11.62
C ILE A 176 -7.28 9.37 -10.19
N ALA A 177 -7.49 10.21 -9.18
CA ALA A 177 -7.47 9.78 -7.78
C ALA A 177 -8.53 8.70 -7.46
N PHE A 178 -9.73 8.86 -8.00
CA PHE A 178 -10.82 7.91 -7.85
C PHE A 178 -10.50 6.58 -8.52
N PHE A 179 -10.11 6.60 -9.78
CA PHE A 179 -9.77 5.39 -10.52
C PHE A 179 -8.54 4.69 -9.95
N GLN A 180 -7.53 5.43 -9.46
CA GLN A 180 -6.37 4.85 -8.77
C GLN A 180 -6.80 3.97 -7.59
N GLN A 181 -7.75 4.41 -6.78
CA GLN A 181 -8.21 3.62 -5.63
C GLN A 181 -9.07 2.42 -6.06
N ILE A 182 -9.91 2.57 -7.07
CA ILE A 182 -10.77 1.49 -7.59
C ILE A 182 -9.96 0.35 -8.26
N THR A 183 -8.73 0.60 -8.71
CA THR A 183 -7.87 -0.46 -9.22
C THR A 183 -7.68 -1.61 -8.22
N GLY A 184 -7.83 -1.36 -6.91
CA GLY A 184 -7.69 -2.37 -5.87
C GLY A 184 -6.25 -2.69 -5.48
N ILE A 185 -5.28 -1.86 -5.85
CA ILE A 185 -3.85 -2.08 -5.53
C ILE A 185 -3.61 -2.27 -4.03
N ASN A 186 -4.30 -1.49 -3.19
CA ASN A 186 -4.18 -1.60 -1.75
C ASN A 186 -4.66 -2.97 -1.24
N ALA A 187 -5.72 -3.53 -1.84
CA ALA A 187 -6.17 -4.88 -1.52
C ALA A 187 -5.10 -5.92 -1.88
N VAL A 188 -4.45 -5.78 -3.03
CA VAL A 188 -3.36 -6.68 -3.42
C VAL A 188 -2.20 -6.59 -2.42
N PHE A 189 -1.75 -5.39 -2.03
CA PHE A 189 -0.65 -5.25 -1.08
C PHE A 189 -1.02 -5.75 0.33
N TYR A 190 -2.21 -5.44 0.83
CA TYR A 190 -2.60 -5.85 2.19
C TYR A 190 -2.88 -7.32 2.33
N TYR A 191 -3.41 -7.95 1.28
CA TYR A 191 -3.82 -9.35 1.29
C TYR A 191 -2.93 -10.27 0.42
N ALA A 192 -1.74 -9.80 0.00
CA ALA A 192 -0.85 -10.60 -0.83
C ALA A 192 -0.59 -12.00 -0.27
N PRO A 193 -0.20 -12.20 1.00
CA PRO A 193 -0.01 -13.54 1.57
C PRO A 193 -1.30 -14.38 1.49
N THR A 194 -2.44 -13.79 1.86
CA THR A 194 -3.75 -14.48 1.84
C THR A 194 -4.16 -14.90 0.42
N ILE A 195 -3.90 -14.06 -0.59
CA ILE A 195 -4.17 -14.39 -2.00
C ILE A 195 -3.36 -15.63 -2.42
N PHE A 196 -2.09 -15.69 -2.01
CA PHE A 196 -1.22 -16.81 -2.35
C PHE A 196 -1.55 -18.07 -1.54
N GLU A 197 -1.98 -17.95 -0.29
CA GLU A 197 -2.50 -19.06 0.48
C GLU A 197 -3.77 -19.65 -0.16
N GLN A 198 -4.69 -18.79 -0.60
CA GLN A 198 -5.89 -19.21 -1.34
C GLN A 198 -5.57 -19.85 -2.69
N ALA A 199 -4.42 -19.53 -3.27
CA ALA A 199 -3.91 -20.20 -4.46
C ALA A 199 -3.18 -21.53 -4.16
N GLY A 200 -3.24 -22.03 -2.92
CA GLY A 200 -2.68 -23.32 -2.50
C GLY A 200 -1.25 -23.25 -1.98
N GLY A 201 -0.73 -22.05 -1.70
CA GLY A 201 0.58 -21.87 -1.06
C GLY A 201 0.52 -22.21 0.43
N SER A 202 1.63 -22.71 0.98
CA SER A 202 1.83 -22.74 2.43
C SER A 202 2.04 -21.33 2.96
N THR A 203 1.84 -21.09 4.27
CA THR A 203 2.04 -19.77 4.88
C THR A 203 3.43 -19.22 4.57
N ASP A 204 4.49 -20.00 4.76
CA ASP A 204 5.87 -19.57 4.49
C ASP A 204 6.08 -19.19 3.02
N SER A 205 5.57 -20.00 2.09
CA SER A 205 5.70 -19.71 0.66
C SER A 205 4.91 -18.47 0.25
N SER A 206 3.77 -18.22 0.88
CA SER A 206 2.91 -17.07 0.62
C SER A 206 3.54 -15.75 1.08
N PHE A 207 4.19 -15.75 2.24
CA PHE A 207 4.98 -14.60 2.69
C PHE A 207 6.21 -14.37 1.82
N LEU A 208 6.88 -15.42 1.36
CA LEU A 208 7.99 -15.30 0.41
C LEU A 208 7.53 -14.69 -0.93
N GLN A 209 6.37 -15.11 -1.44
CA GLN A 209 5.77 -14.53 -2.64
C GLN A 209 5.39 -13.06 -2.44
N ALA A 210 4.93 -12.67 -1.25
CA ALA A 210 4.67 -11.27 -0.92
C ALA A 210 5.97 -10.42 -0.93
N ILE A 211 7.10 -10.97 -0.52
CA ILE A 211 8.40 -10.31 -0.69
C ILE A 211 8.69 -10.05 -2.18
N VAL A 212 8.46 -11.04 -3.04
CA VAL A 212 8.66 -10.88 -4.49
C VAL A 212 7.75 -9.79 -5.05
N VAL A 213 6.51 -9.69 -4.57
CA VAL A 213 5.59 -8.58 -4.91
C VAL A 213 6.18 -7.23 -4.51
N GLY A 214 6.68 -7.09 -3.28
CA GLY A 214 7.31 -5.85 -2.79
C GLY A 214 8.54 -5.47 -3.61
N LEU A 215 9.42 -6.43 -3.90
CA LEU A 215 10.61 -6.21 -4.74
C LEU A 215 10.23 -5.83 -6.18
N THR A 216 9.21 -6.46 -6.74
CA THR A 216 8.68 -6.10 -8.06
C THR A 216 8.20 -4.65 -8.07
N ASN A 217 7.43 -4.25 -7.06
CA ASN A 217 7.00 -2.87 -6.92
C ASN A 217 8.19 -1.90 -6.85
N LEU A 218 9.21 -2.22 -6.06
CA LEU A 218 10.42 -1.41 -5.92
C LEU A 218 11.17 -1.24 -7.26
N VAL A 219 11.44 -2.35 -7.94
CA VAL A 219 12.16 -2.34 -9.23
C VAL A 219 11.40 -1.54 -10.27
N PHE A 220 10.09 -1.78 -10.41
CA PHE A 220 9.30 -1.09 -11.43
C PHE A 220 9.02 0.38 -11.07
N THR A 221 9.02 0.76 -9.80
CA THR A 221 9.01 2.17 -9.40
C THR A 221 10.31 2.88 -9.82
N LEU A 222 11.48 2.26 -9.65
CA LEU A 222 12.74 2.81 -10.14
C LEU A 222 12.75 2.94 -11.66
N VAL A 223 12.23 1.93 -12.37
CA VAL A 223 12.04 1.98 -13.83
C VAL A 223 11.10 3.11 -14.23
N ALA A 224 10.00 3.31 -13.50
CA ALA A 224 9.04 4.39 -13.75
C ALA A 224 9.67 5.77 -13.59
N ILE A 225 10.45 6.00 -12.52
CA ILE A 225 11.16 7.26 -12.29
C ILE A 225 12.12 7.55 -13.47
N TRP A 226 12.81 6.55 -13.98
CA TRP A 226 13.69 6.71 -15.13
C TRP A 226 12.94 6.92 -16.45
N LEU A 227 11.79 6.27 -16.62
CA LEU A 227 11.01 6.30 -17.85
C LEU A 227 10.16 7.56 -18.01
N ILE A 228 9.73 8.15 -16.88
CA ILE A 228 8.80 9.30 -16.89
C ILE A 228 9.37 10.52 -17.61
N ASP A 229 10.70 10.73 -17.52
CA ASP A 229 11.37 11.84 -18.18
C ASP A 229 11.55 11.59 -19.70
N LYS A 230 11.54 10.31 -20.13
CA LYS A 230 11.73 9.92 -21.53
C LYS A 230 10.43 9.80 -22.33
N LEU A 231 9.46 9.10 -21.77
CA LEU A 231 8.19 8.80 -22.43
C LEU A 231 7.07 9.78 -22.08
N GLY A 232 7.20 10.44 -20.91
CA GLY A 232 6.15 11.30 -20.39
C GLY A 232 5.03 10.53 -19.68
N ARG A 233 4.21 11.28 -18.95
CA ARG A 233 3.19 10.70 -18.04
C ARG A 233 2.03 10.01 -18.75
N LYS A 234 1.54 10.58 -19.86
CA LYS A 234 0.37 10.05 -20.57
C LYS A 234 0.60 8.67 -21.22
N PRO A 235 1.71 8.43 -21.95
CA PRO A 235 2.01 7.10 -22.50
C PRO A 235 2.18 6.04 -21.39
N LEU A 236 2.89 6.38 -20.30
CA LEU A 236 3.09 5.46 -19.19
C LEU A 236 1.76 5.08 -18.53
N LEU A 237 0.86 6.04 -18.35
CA LEU A 237 -0.48 5.77 -17.81
C LEU A 237 -1.26 4.81 -18.72
N LEU A 238 -1.27 5.04 -20.03
CA LEU A 238 -1.98 4.17 -20.99
C LEU A 238 -1.39 2.76 -21.05
N ILE A 239 -0.08 2.64 -21.12
CA ILE A 239 0.61 1.35 -21.16
C ILE A 239 0.34 0.57 -19.87
N GLY A 240 0.56 1.20 -18.72
CA GLY A 240 0.38 0.54 -17.43
C GLY A 240 -1.07 0.12 -17.20
N THR A 241 -2.06 0.97 -17.45
CA THR A 241 -3.48 0.58 -17.30
C THR A 241 -3.88 -0.55 -18.23
N SER A 242 -3.35 -0.60 -19.46
CA SER A 242 -3.58 -1.70 -20.38
C SER A 242 -3.02 -3.02 -19.85
N PHE A 243 -1.77 -3.02 -19.36
CA PHE A 243 -1.17 -4.22 -18.77
C PHE A 243 -1.84 -4.62 -17.45
N MET A 244 -2.30 -3.66 -16.62
CA MET A 244 -3.12 -3.96 -15.45
C MET A 244 -4.40 -4.71 -15.83
N THR A 245 -5.08 -4.29 -16.90
CA THR A 245 -6.28 -4.97 -17.38
C THR A 245 -5.97 -6.41 -17.79
N VAL A 246 -4.89 -6.63 -18.56
CA VAL A 246 -4.46 -7.97 -18.94
C VAL A 246 -4.13 -8.82 -17.70
N ALA A 247 -3.41 -8.27 -16.75
CA ALA A 247 -3.06 -8.96 -15.51
C ALA A 247 -4.29 -9.38 -14.70
N LEU A 248 -5.29 -8.51 -14.56
CA LEU A 248 -6.54 -8.83 -13.87
C LEU A 248 -7.36 -9.90 -14.61
N LEU A 249 -7.37 -9.86 -15.95
CA LEU A 249 -8.01 -10.92 -16.75
C LEU A 249 -7.29 -12.26 -16.57
N MET A 250 -5.95 -12.27 -16.52
CA MET A 250 -5.16 -13.48 -16.22
C MET A 250 -5.48 -14.01 -14.82
N ALA A 251 -5.54 -13.15 -13.81
CA ALA A 251 -5.91 -13.54 -12.45
C ALA A 251 -7.32 -14.11 -12.41
N THR A 252 -8.29 -13.45 -13.06
CA THR A 252 -9.68 -13.92 -13.16
C THR A 252 -9.75 -15.30 -13.80
N PHE A 253 -9.02 -15.52 -14.89
CA PHE A 253 -8.96 -16.81 -15.56
C PHE A 253 -8.35 -17.88 -14.65
N ALA A 254 -7.25 -17.56 -13.93
CA ALA A 254 -6.62 -18.51 -13.02
C ALA A 254 -7.57 -18.95 -11.89
N PHE A 255 -8.26 -18.00 -11.25
CA PHE A 255 -9.23 -18.32 -10.19
C PHE A 255 -10.49 -19.00 -10.71
N ASN A 256 -10.99 -18.62 -11.90
CA ASN A 256 -12.17 -19.27 -12.49
C ASN A 256 -11.89 -20.69 -12.97
N SER A 257 -10.63 -21.03 -13.27
CA SER A 257 -10.21 -22.38 -13.63
C SER A 257 -9.84 -23.26 -12.42
N ALA A 258 -10.05 -22.75 -11.19
CA ALA A 258 -9.83 -23.52 -9.99
C ALA A 258 -10.76 -24.72 -9.92
N THR A 259 -10.21 -25.87 -9.52
CA THR A 259 -10.95 -27.09 -9.26
C THR A 259 -10.76 -27.51 -7.81
N TYR A 260 -11.72 -28.25 -7.26
CA TYR A 260 -11.69 -28.76 -5.90
C TYR A 260 -11.61 -30.26 -5.95
N ASN A 261 -10.48 -30.83 -5.56
CA ASN A 261 -10.21 -32.25 -5.71
C ASN A 261 -10.19 -32.97 -4.36
N PHE A 262 -11.02 -33.99 -4.21
CA PHE A 262 -11.10 -34.82 -3.02
C PHE A 262 -10.34 -36.11 -3.28
N ASN A 263 -9.10 -36.18 -2.87
CA ASN A 263 -8.28 -37.39 -2.87
C ASN A 263 -7.82 -37.74 -1.46
N ALA A 264 -7.25 -38.92 -1.25
CA ALA A 264 -6.77 -39.36 0.05
C ALA A 264 -5.80 -38.32 0.68
N ALA A 265 -4.87 -37.76 -0.11
CA ALA A 265 -3.90 -36.82 0.37
C ALA A 265 -4.49 -35.45 0.78
N THR A 266 -5.57 -35.00 0.12
CA THR A 266 -6.28 -33.75 0.50
C THR A 266 -7.15 -33.95 1.74
N LEU A 267 -7.76 -35.14 1.87
CA LEU A 267 -8.55 -35.53 3.05
C LEU A 267 -7.66 -35.67 4.30
N GLU A 268 -6.45 -36.19 4.17
CA GLU A 268 -5.51 -36.29 5.29
C GLU A 268 -5.11 -34.93 5.88
N LYS A 269 -5.13 -33.88 5.09
CA LYS A 269 -4.81 -32.51 5.52
C LYS A 269 -5.93 -31.85 6.35
N VAL A 270 -7.12 -32.43 6.38
CA VAL A 270 -8.24 -31.94 7.18
C VAL A 270 -7.96 -32.22 8.66
N ASN A 271 -7.88 -31.17 9.47
CA ASN A 271 -7.56 -31.30 10.90
C ASN A 271 -8.70 -31.87 11.72
N ASP A 272 -9.94 -31.56 11.35
CA ASP A 272 -11.14 -32.03 12.03
C ASP A 272 -11.50 -33.43 11.57
N THR A 273 -11.41 -34.40 12.51
CA THR A 273 -11.66 -35.82 12.23
C THR A 273 -13.12 -36.09 11.81
N GLU A 274 -14.08 -35.32 12.34
CA GLU A 274 -15.49 -35.51 12.00
C GLU A 274 -15.77 -34.95 10.60
N ILE A 275 -15.24 -33.78 10.26
CA ILE A 275 -15.31 -33.22 8.89
C ILE A 275 -14.65 -34.21 7.91
N ARG A 276 -13.43 -34.69 8.24
CA ARG A 276 -12.72 -35.68 7.40
C ARG A 276 -13.58 -36.91 7.12
N THR A 277 -14.17 -37.51 8.15
CA THR A 277 -14.99 -38.73 8.03
C THR A 277 -16.21 -38.45 7.16
N ALA A 278 -16.92 -37.35 7.37
CA ALA A 278 -18.10 -36.99 6.57
C ALA A 278 -17.75 -36.76 5.08
N LEU A 279 -16.57 -36.23 4.81
CA LEU A 279 -16.12 -35.94 3.45
C LEU A 279 -15.45 -37.12 2.74
N THR A 280 -15.12 -38.21 3.42
CA THR A 280 -14.55 -39.43 2.81
C THR A 280 -15.45 -39.97 1.68
N SER A 281 -16.76 -39.79 1.81
CA SER A 281 -17.73 -40.20 0.77
C SER A 281 -17.61 -39.39 -0.55
N LEU A 282 -16.81 -38.32 -0.56
CA LEU A 282 -16.50 -37.49 -1.73
C LEU A 282 -15.16 -37.85 -2.36
N GLU A 283 -14.43 -38.83 -1.81
CA GLU A 283 -13.15 -39.26 -2.34
C GLU A 283 -13.24 -39.61 -3.83
N GLY A 284 -12.29 -39.14 -4.62
CA GLY A 284 -12.28 -39.32 -6.07
C GLY A 284 -13.15 -38.32 -6.85
N LYS A 285 -13.92 -37.46 -6.18
CA LYS A 285 -14.69 -36.41 -6.85
C LYS A 285 -13.90 -35.12 -7.04
N THR A 286 -14.17 -34.49 -8.18
CA THR A 286 -13.63 -33.16 -8.50
C THR A 286 -14.80 -32.23 -8.81
N PHE A 287 -14.81 -31.06 -8.18
CA PHE A 287 -15.81 -30.02 -8.42
C PHE A 287 -15.15 -28.88 -9.17
N THR A 288 -15.84 -28.34 -10.16
CA THR A 288 -15.37 -27.20 -10.97
C THR A 288 -15.93 -25.87 -10.50
N SER A 289 -16.85 -25.88 -9.56
CA SER A 289 -17.47 -24.69 -8.99
C SER A 289 -17.52 -24.76 -7.46
N GLN A 290 -17.18 -23.66 -6.81
CA GLN A 290 -17.31 -23.52 -5.37
C GLN A 290 -18.76 -23.65 -4.89
N SER A 291 -19.69 -23.16 -5.68
CA SER A 291 -21.13 -23.29 -5.37
C SER A 291 -21.60 -24.72 -5.39
N GLU A 292 -21.17 -25.51 -6.38
CA GLU A 292 -21.48 -26.95 -6.46
C GLU A 292 -20.87 -27.69 -5.28
N LEU A 293 -19.60 -27.42 -4.96
CA LEU A 293 -18.96 -28.01 -3.80
C LEU A 293 -19.72 -27.70 -2.51
N PHE A 294 -20.05 -26.42 -2.27
CA PHE A 294 -20.75 -26.02 -1.05
C PHE A 294 -22.13 -26.66 -0.92
N ASN A 295 -22.89 -26.76 -2.00
CA ASN A 295 -24.18 -27.45 -1.99
C ASN A 295 -24.03 -28.92 -1.56
N VAL A 296 -23.01 -29.62 -2.05
CA VAL A 296 -22.79 -31.03 -1.70
C VAL A 296 -22.28 -31.18 -0.26
N VAL A 297 -21.32 -30.34 0.16
CA VAL A 297 -20.74 -30.43 1.50
C VAL A 297 -21.76 -30.03 2.58
N GLN A 298 -22.61 -29.04 2.31
CA GLN A 298 -23.67 -28.63 3.24
C GLN A 298 -24.69 -29.73 3.54
N THR A 299 -24.91 -30.68 2.62
CA THR A 299 -25.78 -31.83 2.88
C THR A 299 -25.14 -32.88 3.80
N LYS A 300 -23.83 -32.80 4.05
CA LYS A 300 -23.05 -33.81 4.80
C LYS A 300 -22.56 -33.32 6.16
N LEU A 301 -22.51 -32.02 6.36
CA LEU A 301 -22.05 -31.38 7.58
C LEU A 301 -23.18 -30.59 8.22
N ASP A 302 -23.17 -30.50 9.55
CA ASP A 302 -23.98 -29.51 10.27
C ASP A 302 -23.52 -28.09 9.99
N GLU A 303 -24.30 -27.11 10.37
CA GLU A 303 -24.05 -25.71 10.07
C GLU A 303 -22.71 -25.21 10.65
N GLU A 304 -22.36 -25.63 11.87
CA GLU A 304 -21.10 -25.23 12.53
C GLU A 304 -19.90 -25.84 11.81
N LYS A 305 -19.92 -27.11 11.50
CA LYS A 305 -18.85 -27.81 10.76
C LYS A 305 -18.73 -27.32 9.32
N PHE A 306 -19.85 -27.00 8.68
CA PHE A 306 -19.83 -26.39 7.34
C PHE A 306 -19.16 -25.04 7.34
N LEU A 307 -19.41 -24.19 8.35
CA LEU A 307 -18.72 -22.91 8.51
C LEU A 307 -17.24 -23.09 8.79
N ASN A 308 -16.87 -24.09 9.61
CA ASN A 308 -15.47 -24.44 9.85
C ASN A 308 -14.78 -24.92 8.56
N PHE A 309 -15.40 -25.83 7.82
CA PHE A 309 -14.90 -26.27 6.51
C PHE A 309 -14.67 -25.10 5.56
N LYS A 310 -15.65 -24.20 5.44
CA LYS A 310 -15.58 -23.03 4.57
C LYS A 310 -14.45 -22.07 4.93
N ARG A 311 -14.15 -21.93 6.24
CA ARG A 311 -13.12 -20.98 6.72
C ARG A 311 -11.72 -21.56 6.70
N ASN A 312 -11.56 -22.79 7.11
CA ASN A 312 -10.27 -23.35 7.47
C ASN A 312 -9.81 -24.51 6.58
N GLU A 313 -10.73 -25.28 6.02
CA GLU A 313 -10.38 -26.55 5.36
C GLU A 313 -10.50 -26.52 3.83
N ILE A 314 -11.27 -25.59 3.27
CA ILE A 314 -11.53 -25.54 1.82
C ILE A 314 -10.24 -25.40 1.00
N THR A 315 -9.24 -24.69 1.51
CA THR A 315 -7.95 -24.44 0.83
C THR A 315 -7.17 -25.74 0.60
N ASN A 316 -7.39 -26.77 1.42
CA ASN A 316 -6.74 -28.07 1.27
C ASN A 316 -7.17 -28.81 -0.01
N PHE A 317 -8.33 -28.47 -0.56
CA PHE A 317 -8.93 -29.12 -1.73
C PHE A 317 -8.77 -28.35 -3.03
N ILE A 318 -8.33 -27.06 -2.96
CA ILE A 318 -8.19 -26.20 -4.14
C ILE A 318 -7.00 -26.64 -4.99
N GLN A 319 -7.25 -26.84 -6.27
CA GLN A 319 -6.24 -26.98 -7.30
C GLN A 319 -6.34 -25.81 -8.26
N ILE A 320 -5.36 -24.92 -8.19
CA ILE A 320 -5.23 -23.74 -9.04
C ILE A 320 -3.80 -23.64 -9.58
N ASN A 321 -3.64 -23.00 -10.73
CA ASN A 321 -2.31 -22.72 -11.23
C ASN A 321 -1.69 -21.55 -10.45
N ALA A 322 -1.03 -21.85 -9.31
CA ALA A 322 -0.39 -20.87 -8.43
C ALA A 322 0.65 -20.01 -9.17
N THR A 323 1.36 -20.59 -10.15
CA THR A 323 2.32 -19.85 -10.96
C THR A 323 1.64 -18.78 -11.81
N LEU A 324 0.48 -19.10 -12.40
CA LEU A 324 -0.29 -18.14 -13.18
C LEU A 324 -0.83 -17.00 -12.31
N VAL A 325 -1.30 -17.33 -11.09
CA VAL A 325 -1.72 -16.31 -10.10
C VAL A 325 -0.56 -15.41 -9.74
N LEU A 326 0.61 -15.96 -9.43
CA LEU A 326 1.82 -15.19 -9.10
C LEU A 326 2.20 -14.26 -10.25
N ILE A 327 2.31 -14.77 -11.46
CA ILE A 327 2.66 -13.96 -12.65
C ILE A 327 1.63 -12.85 -12.87
N ALA A 328 0.35 -13.13 -12.73
CA ALA A 328 -0.72 -12.14 -12.88
C ALA A 328 -0.60 -11.03 -11.84
N ILE A 329 -0.36 -11.36 -10.57
CA ILE A 329 -0.18 -10.38 -9.49
C ILE A 329 1.10 -9.56 -9.71
N LEU A 330 2.22 -10.19 -10.08
CA LEU A 330 3.47 -9.48 -10.36
C LEU A 330 3.33 -8.52 -11.56
N LEU A 331 2.68 -8.96 -12.63
CA LEU A 331 2.40 -8.12 -13.80
C LEU A 331 1.49 -6.94 -13.42
N TYR A 332 0.47 -7.19 -12.60
CA TYR A 332 -0.43 -6.15 -12.11
C TYR A 332 0.32 -5.09 -11.29
N VAL A 333 1.14 -5.52 -10.32
CA VAL A 333 1.91 -4.62 -9.46
C VAL A 333 2.96 -3.84 -10.26
N ALA A 334 3.68 -4.50 -11.18
CA ALA A 334 4.64 -3.85 -12.08
C ALA A 334 3.97 -2.77 -12.93
N SER A 335 2.81 -3.09 -13.50
CA SER A 335 2.03 -2.18 -14.33
C SER A 335 1.48 -0.99 -13.56
N PHE A 336 1.02 -1.22 -12.32
CA PHE A 336 0.61 -0.15 -11.43
C PHE A 336 1.78 0.78 -11.08
N ALA A 337 2.94 0.22 -10.71
CA ALA A 337 4.12 0.99 -10.35
C ALA A 337 4.61 1.91 -11.49
N ILE A 338 4.48 1.45 -12.76
CA ILE A 338 4.86 2.25 -13.94
C ILE A 338 3.85 3.37 -14.24
N SER A 339 2.58 3.20 -13.86
CA SER A 339 1.49 4.09 -14.32
C SER A 339 0.94 5.01 -13.23
N LEU A 340 0.33 4.43 -12.22
CA LEU A 340 -0.43 5.13 -11.16
C LEU A 340 0.32 5.17 -9.82
N GLY A 341 1.42 4.41 -9.72
CA GLY A 341 2.26 4.28 -8.54
C GLY A 341 3.24 5.41 -8.28
#